data_2ec25739ca16bad0db0fba194b6f5103
#
_entry.id   2ec25739ca16bad0db0fba194b6f5103
#
_cell.length_a   1.000
_cell.length_b   1.000
_cell.length_c   1.000
_cell.angle_alpha   90.00
_cell.angle_beta   90.00
_cell.angle_gamma   90.00
#
_symmetry.space_group_name_H-M   'P 1'
#
loop_
_entity.id
_entity.type
_entity.pdbx_description
1 polymer ?
#
loop_
_entity_poly.entity_id
_entity_poly.type
_entity_poly.pdbx_seq_one_letter_code
_entity_poly.pdbx_strand_id
1 'polypeptide(L)'
;DSSTSRGLGDVYKRQDLGFAEGVRALMRQDPDIIMVGEIRDMETAEMAIQAALTGHLVLSTLHTNDAASAITRLLDLGTPPYLLNSTILGVMAQRLVRTLCPHCKQKVPFGKRGGDLDWDEFVAPWKAKRPEHVYQPVGCLECRNTGYMGRVGLYEILLMSPAIKALVHASADVARIREQGYKEGMKPLRISGAMKVAMGVTTFEEVLKVAPPPGQS
;
A
#
# COMPACT_ATOMS: atom_id res chain seq x y z
N ASP A 1 16.32 26.69 19.47
CA ASP A 1 15.07 27.17 18.84
C ASP A 1 14.29 25.99 18.28
N SER A 2 13.46 25.41 19.15
CA SER A 2 12.49 24.38 18.77
C SER A 2 11.22 25.09 18.24
N SER A 3 11.28 25.69 17.09
CA SER A 3 10.10 26.28 16.47
C SER A 3 9.33 25.23 15.67
N THR A 4 8.43 24.53 16.35
CA THR A 4 7.03 24.42 15.97
C THR A 4 6.73 23.83 14.58
N SER A 5 6.83 22.54 14.51
CA SER A 5 5.92 21.76 13.69
C SER A 5 4.61 21.54 14.47
N ARG A 6 3.87 22.58 14.77
CA ARG A 6 2.46 22.46 15.13
C ARG A 6 1.71 22.14 13.83
N GLY A 7 1.41 20.85 13.67
CA GLY A 7 0.74 20.38 12.48
C GLY A 7 -0.60 21.06 12.29
N LEU A 8 -0.97 21.31 11.05
CA LEU A 8 -2.28 21.83 10.61
C LEU A 8 -3.48 21.13 11.28
N GLY A 9 -3.34 19.92 11.76
CA GLY A 9 -4.33 19.21 12.55
C GLY A 9 -4.77 19.93 13.82
N ASP A 10 -3.92 20.75 14.45
CA ASP A 10 -4.27 21.52 15.63
C ASP A 10 -5.02 22.81 15.28
N VAL A 11 -4.81 23.36 14.10
CA VAL A 11 -5.56 24.53 13.59
C VAL A 11 -6.99 24.13 13.24
N TYR A 12 -7.19 22.91 12.71
CA TYR A 12 -8.52 22.37 12.38
C TYR A 12 -9.42 22.13 13.59
N LYS A 13 -8.86 21.75 14.72
CA LYS A 13 -9.64 21.53 15.96
C LYS A 13 -10.11 22.83 16.62
N ARG A 14 -9.55 23.96 16.26
CA ARG A 14 -9.83 25.25 16.90
C ARG A 14 -10.70 26.21 16.08
N GLN A 15 -10.99 25.90 14.82
CA GLN A 15 -11.83 26.71 13.95
C GLN A 15 -12.80 25.76 13.25
N ASP A 16 -14.08 26.10 13.18
CA ASP A 16 -15.13 25.43 12.40
C ASP A 16 -14.89 25.57 10.87
N LEU A 17 -13.63 25.56 10.43
CA LEU A 17 -13.24 25.56 9.03
C LEU A 17 -13.42 24.16 8.46
N GLY A 18 -14.32 24.02 7.49
CA GLY A 18 -14.49 22.79 6.74
C GLY A 18 -13.15 22.35 6.11
N PHE A 19 -12.94 21.05 5.98
CA PHE A 19 -11.70 20.46 5.42
C PHE A 19 -11.37 21.06 4.03
N ALA A 20 -12.40 21.34 3.21
CA ALA A 20 -12.33 21.99 1.91
C ALA A 20 -11.69 23.39 1.97
N GLU A 21 -12.11 24.20 2.93
CA GLU A 21 -11.57 25.56 3.08
C GLU A 21 -10.13 25.57 3.53
N GLY A 22 -9.75 24.60 4.37
CA GLY A 22 -8.37 24.43 4.81
C GLY A 22 -7.42 24.07 3.66
N VAL A 23 -7.80 23.15 2.78
CA VAL A 23 -6.99 22.81 1.58
C VAL A 23 -6.91 24.01 0.63
N ARG A 24 -8.01 24.75 0.41
CA ARG A 24 -7.97 25.99 -0.39
C ARG A 24 -7.06 27.07 0.22
N ALA A 25 -7.04 27.18 1.54
CA ALA A 25 -6.12 28.09 2.23
C ALA A 25 -4.66 27.68 2.07
N LEU A 26 -4.38 26.37 2.11
CA LEU A 26 -3.04 25.81 1.87
C LEU A 26 -2.55 26.07 0.45
N MET A 27 -3.39 25.87 -0.55
CA MET A 27 -3.02 26.11 -1.97
C MET A 27 -2.58 27.57 -2.22
N ARG A 28 -3.03 28.52 -1.40
CA ARG A 28 -2.60 29.93 -1.48
C ARG A 28 -1.25 30.23 -0.81
N GLN A 29 -0.65 29.26 -0.13
CA GLN A 29 0.65 29.40 0.52
C GLN A 29 1.81 28.93 -0.34
N ASP A 30 1.56 28.65 -1.63
CA ASP A 30 2.55 28.20 -2.62
C ASP A 30 3.33 26.94 -2.20
N PRO A 31 2.65 25.86 -1.76
CA PRO A 31 3.31 24.61 -1.40
C PRO A 31 3.67 23.81 -2.65
N ASP A 32 4.78 23.10 -2.67
CA ASP A 32 5.09 22.11 -3.71
C ASP A 32 4.34 20.81 -3.50
N ILE A 33 4.13 20.41 -2.24
CA ILE A 33 3.53 19.13 -1.84
C ILE A 33 2.39 19.37 -0.86
N ILE A 34 1.26 18.77 -1.15
CA ILE A 34 0.07 18.79 -0.28
C ILE A 34 -0.25 17.38 0.19
N MET A 35 -0.36 17.18 1.50
CA MET A 35 -0.81 15.91 2.07
C MET A 35 -2.25 16.03 2.55
N VAL A 36 -3.14 15.28 1.90
CA VAL A 36 -4.54 15.10 2.29
C VAL A 36 -4.66 13.80 3.07
N GLY A 37 -5.03 13.85 4.35
CA GLY A 37 -5.00 12.69 5.24
C GLY A 37 -5.66 11.45 4.64
N GLU A 38 -6.90 11.58 4.17
CA GLU A 38 -7.61 10.53 3.44
C GLU A 38 -8.74 11.09 2.57
N ILE A 39 -9.06 10.39 1.50
CA ILE A 39 -10.23 10.67 0.64
C ILE A 39 -11.35 9.70 1.02
N ARG A 40 -12.44 10.23 1.58
CA ARG A 40 -13.63 9.45 1.96
C ARG A 40 -14.84 9.75 1.09
N ASP A 41 -14.91 10.94 0.55
CA ASP A 41 -16.04 11.51 -0.15
C ASP A 41 -15.63 12.27 -1.40
N MET A 42 -16.61 12.64 -2.22
CA MET A 42 -16.40 13.33 -3.47
C MET A 42 -15.81 14.73 -3.28
N GLU A 43 -16.21 15.46 -2.23
CA GLU A 43 -15.72 16.81 -1.97
C GLU A 43 -14.20 16.81 -1.73
N THR A 44 -13.72 15.86 -0.90
CA THR A 44 -12.29 15.67 -0.65
C THR A 44 -11.54 15.23 -1.91
N ALA A 45 -12.15 14.35 -2.73
CA ALA A 45 -11.57 13.91 -3.99
C ALA A 45 -11.41 15.07 -4.98
N GLU A 46 -12.45 15.87 -5.14
CA GLU A 46 -12.41 17.06 -6.02
C GLU A 46 -11.31 18.03 -5.63
N MET A 47 -11.15 18.31 -4.35
CA MET A 47 -10.10 19.23 -3.89
C MET A 47 -8.69 18.68 -4.13
N ALA A 48 -8.46 17.40 -3.85
CA ALA A 48 -7.19 16.75 -4.13
C ALA A 48 -6.86 16.82 -5.63
N ILE A 49 -7.86 16.59 -6.48
CA ILE A 49 -7.74 16.68 -7.93
C ILE A 49 -7.46 18.11 -8.38
N GLN A 50 -8.18 19.10 -7.87
CA GLN A 50 -7.94 20.51 -8.21
C GLN A 50 -6.53 20.96 -7.82
N ALA A 51 -6.05 20.56 -6.65
CA ALA A 51 -4.68 20.83 -6.24
C ALA A 51 -3.66 20.16 -7.20
N ALA A 52 -3.91 18.93 -7.62
CA ALA A 52 -3.05 18.23 -8.58
C ALA A 52 -3.05 18.90 -9.97
N LEU A 53 -4.22 19.35 -10.45
CA LEU A 53 -4.36 20.07 -11.73
C LEU A 53 -3.65 21.42 -11.74
N THR A 54 -3.52 22.06 -10.59
CA THR A 54 -2.79 23.33 -10.44
C THR A 54 -1.28 23.15 -10.23
N GLY A 55 -0.77 21.90 -10.34
CA GLY A 55 0.66 21.61 -10.38
C GLY A 55 1.28 21.11 -9.06
N HIS A 56 0.47 20.93 -8.01
CA HIS A 56 0.95 20.43 -6.74
C HIS A 56 1.13 18.89 -6.76
N LEU A 57 2.14 18.38 -6.10
CA LEU A 57 2.20 16.95 -5.79
C LEU A 57 1.27 16.66 -4.61
N VAL A 58 0.18 15.93 -4.86
CA VAL A 58 -0.80 15.58 -3.84
C VAL A 58 -0.56 14.14 -3.36
N LEU A 59 -0.38 13.97 -2.06
CA LEU A 59 -0.32 12.68 -1.38
C LEU A 59 -1.61 12.49 -0.58
N SER A 60 -2.25 11.34 -0.73
CA SER A 60 -3.45 11.02 0.05
C SER A 60 -3.55 9.52 0.33
N THR A 61 -4.49 9.14 1.18
CA THR A 61 -4.79 7.75 1.47
C THR A 61 -6.22 7.38 1.12
N LEU A 62 -6.44 6.11 0.84
CA LEU A 62 -7.75 5.51 0.57
C LEU A 62 -7.83 4.17 1.30
N HIS A 63 -8.99 3.83 1.82
CA HIS A 63 -9.24 2.52 2.41
C HIS A 63 -9.62 1.52 1.32
N THR A 64 -8.62 0.81 0.79
CA THR A 64 -8.79 -0.25 -0.22
C THR A 64 -7.90 -1.45 0.10
N ASN A 65 -8.23 -2.61 -0.47
CA ASN A 65 -7.49 -3.83 -0.23
C ASN A 65 -6.20 -3.94 -1.05
N ASP A 66 -6.20 -3.40 -2.26
CA ASP A 66 -5.10 -3.41 -3.20
C ASP A 66 -5.02 -2.11 -4.01
N ALA A 67 -3.99 -1.95 -4.81
CA ALA A 67 -3.76 -0.72 -5.57
C ALA A 67 -4.77 -0.51 -6.70
N ALA A 68 -5.19 -1.57 -7.40
CA ALA A 68 -6.15 -1.45 -8.49
C ALA A 68 -7.54 -1.03 -7.99
N SER A 69 -7.95 -1.54 -6.83
CA SER A 69 -9.24 -1.19 -6.19
C SER A 69 -9.32 0.28 -5.78
N ALA A 70 -8.21 0.98 -5.61
CA ALA A 70 -8.24 2.41 -5.32
C ALA A 70 -8.76 3.23 -6.52
N ILE A 71 -8.47 2.81 -7.74
CA ILE A 71 -8.97 3.46 -8.96
C ILE A 71 -10.49 3.33 -9.05
N THR A 72 -11.02 2.11 -8.90
CA THR A 72 -12.47 1.89 -8.94
C THR A 72 -13.17 2.57 -7.78
N ARG A 73 -12.55 2.61 -6.59
CA ARG A 73 -13.11 3.33 -5.44
C ARG A 73 -13.27 4.84 -5.71
N LEU A 74 -12.32 5.48 -6.39
CA LEU A 74 -12.44 6.89 -6.77
C LEU A 74 -13.54 7.10 -7.83
N LEU A 75 -13.71 6.16 -8.77
CA LEU A 75 -14.82 6.18 -9.72
C LEU A 75 -16.18 6.02 -9.01
N ASP A 76 -16.28 5.11 -8.03
CA ASP A 76 -17.47 4.88 -7.22
C ASP A 76 -17.86 6.10 -6.35
N LEU A 77 -16.87 6.89 -5.94
CA LEU A 77 -17.11 8.18 -5.28
C LEU A 77 -17.70 9.23 -6.23
N GLY A 78 -17.73 8.97 -7.54
CA GLY A 78 -18.27 9.86 -8.57
C GLY A 78 -17.19 10.65 -9.33
N THR A 79 -15.91 10.39 -9.10
CA THR A 79 -14.82 11.10 -9.80
C THR A 79 -14.83 10.76 -11.29
N PRO A 80 -14.88 11.76 -12.19
CA PRO A 80 -14.84 11.53 -13.61
C PRO A 80 -13.54 10.84 -14.06
N PRO A 81 -13.60 9.81 -14.94
CA PRO A 81 -12.42 9.05 -15.39
C PRO A 81 -11.30 9.92 -15.97
N TYR A 82 -11.64 10.96 -16.73
CA TYR A 82 -10.64 11.82 -17.37
C TYR A 82 -9.81 12.62 -16.34
N LEU A 83 -10.39 12.96 -15.18
CA LEU A 83 -9.67 13.62 -14.09
C LEU A 83 -8.68 12.66 -13.44
N LEU A 84 -9.09 11.41 -13.17
CA LEU A 84 -8.18 10.39 -12.65
C LEU A 84 -7.01 10.15 -13.59
N ASN A 85 -7.30 10.04 -14.89
CA ASN A 85 -6.28 9.84 -15.93
C ASN A 85 -5.28 10.99 -16.03
N SER A 86 -5.71 12.21 -15.69
CA SER A 86 -4.87 13.41 -15.77
C SER A 86 -4.05 13.65 -14.51
N THR A 87 -4.54 13.22 -13.35
CA THR A 87 -3.97 13.64 -12.04
C THR A 87 -3.28 12.51 -11.29
N ILE A 88 -3.74 11.25 -11.41
CA ILE A 88 -3.10 10.15 -10.68
C ILE A 88 -1.80 9.75 -11.38
N LEU A 89 -0.70 9.74 -10.61
CA LEU A 89 0.60 9.24 -11.05
C LEU A 89 0.76 7.75 -10.75
N GLY A 90 0.26 7.31 -9.62
CA GLY A 90 0.31 5.93 -9.18
C GLY A 90 -0.40 5.71 -7.86
N VAL A 91 -0.60 4.45 -7.54
CA VAL A 91 -1.21 4.00 -6.28
C VAL A 91 -0.29 2.99 -5.61
N MET A 92 -0.08 3.15 -4.31
CA MET A 92 0.70 2.20 -3.50
C MET A 92 -0.19 1.61 -2.41
N ALA A 93 -0.43 0.30 -2.49
CA ALA A 93 -1.01 -0.44 -1.38
C ALA A 93 0.10 -0.91 -0.43
N GLN A 94 -0.16 -0.85 0.88
CA GLN A 94 0.77 -1.21 1.92
C GLN A 94 0.10 -2.09 2.98
N ARG A 95 0.83 -3.09 3.47
CA ARG A 95 0.50 -3.85 4.68
C ARG A 95 1.75 -3.98 5.54
N LEU A 96 1.58 -4.06 6.85
CA LEU A 96 2.68 -4.25 7.78
C LEU A 96 2.69 -5.69 8.30
N VAL A 97 3.86 -6.32 8.30
CA VAL A 97 4.12 -7.62 8.91
C VAL A 97 5.18 -7.48 9.99
N ARG A 98 5.15 -8.35 11.00
CA ARG A 98 6.17 -8.39 12.03
C ARG A 98 7.50 -8.86 11.45
N THR A 99 8.58 -8.25 11.89
CA THR A 99 9.95 -8.62 11.50
C THR A 99 10.50 -9.65 12.48
N LEU A 100 11.12 -10.70 11.98
CA LEU A 100 11.80 -11.69 12.81
C LEU A 100 12.89 -11.03 13.66
N CYS A 101 12.98 -11.44 14.92
CA CYS A 101 14.00 -10.95 15.82
C CYS A 101 15.39 -11.37 15.33
N PRO A 102 16.33 -10.43 15.11
CA PRO A 102 17.66 -10.76 14.61
C PRO A 102 18.49 -11.60 15.59
N HIS A 103 18.20 -11.51 16.88
CA HIS A 103 18.95 -12.19 17.93
C HIS A 103 18.58 -13.66 18.10
N CYS A 104 17.36 -14.06 17.78
CA CYS A 104 16.89 -15.42 18.06
C CYS A 104 16.27 -16.14 16.86
N LYS A 105 16.13 -15.50 15.70
CA LYS A 105 15.62 -16.20 14.51
C LYS A 105 16.52 -17.39 14.15
N GLN A 106 15.92 -18.53 13.89
CA GLN A 106 16.64 -19.75 13.54
C GLN A 106 16.48 -20.05 12.05
N LYS A 107 17.60 -20.28 11.39
CA LYS A 107 17.64 -20.73 10.00
C LYS A 107 17.25 -22.20 9.91
N VAL A 108 16.28 -22.55 9.09
CA VAL A 108 15.83 -23.93 8.88
C VAL A 108 15.71 -24.23 7.39
N PRO A 109 16.00 -25.50 6.97
CA PRO A 109 15.77 -25.89 5.58
C PRO A 109 14.31 -25.73 5.21
N PHE A 110 14.04 -25.25 3.99
CA PHE A 110 12.69 -25.14 3.49
C PHE A 110 12.03 -26.52 3.43
N GLY A 111 10.82 -26.67 3.95
CA GLY A 111 10.06 -27.94 3.91
C GLY A 111 10.28 -28.88 5.11
N LYS A 112 11.16 -28.58 6.07
CA LYS A 112 11.40 -29.46 7.24
C LYS A 112 10.62 -29.16 8.52
N ARG A 113 10.00 -28.01 8.66
CA ARG A 113 9.13 -27.64 9.80
C ARG A 113 8.36 -26.33 9.50
N GLY A 114 7.40 -26.38 8.69
CA GLY A 114 6.61 -25.16 8.51
C GLY A 114 5.50 -25.44 7.54
N GLY A 115 4.49 -26.16 8.00
CA GLY A 115 3.26 -26.44 7.29
C GLY A 115 3.45 -26.76 5.80
N ASP A 116 2.64 -27.58 5.25
CA ASP A 116 2.64 -27.97 3.83
C ASP A 116 2.30 -26.79 2.89
N LEU A 117 2.97 -25.63 3.07
CA LEU A 117 2.79 -24.49 2.20
C LEU A 117 3.58 -24.77 0.92
N ASP A 118 2.86 -25.01 -0.16
CA ASP A 118 3.45 -25.10 -1.47
C ASP A 118 3.97 -23.70 -1.88
N TRP A 119 5.30 -23.58 -2.02
CA TRP A 119 5.93 -22.33 -2.48
C TRP A 119 5.41 -21.91 -3.84
N ASP A 120 5.22 -22.87 -4.75
CA ASP A 120 4.78 -22.57 -6.11
C ASP A 120 3.34 -22.04 -6.12
N GLU A 121 2.47 -22.60 -5.27
CA GLU A 121 1.12 -22.07 -5.04
C GLU A 121 1.17 -20.70 -4.37
N PHE A 122 2.03 -20.51 -3.37
CA PHE A 122 2.17 -19.23 -2.67
C PHE A 122 2.61 -18.10 -3.57
N VAL A 123 3.50 -18.36 -4.54
CA VAL A 123 3.99 -17.32 -5.46
C VAL A 123 3.23 -17.27 -6.78
N ALA A 124 2.35 -18.21 -7.08
CA ALA A 124 1.62 -18.28 -8.35
C ALA A 124 0.80 -16.98 -8.60
N PRO A 125 0.68 -16.51 -9.85
CA PRO A 125 1.27 -17.07 -11.07
C PRO A 125 2.74 -16.64 -11.33
N TRP A 126 3.38 -15.93 -10.41
CA TRP A 126 4.78 -15.52 -10.53
C TRP A 126 5.71 -16.71 -10.27
N LYS A 127 6.74 -16.82 -11.09
CA LYS A 127 7.79 -17.82 -10.90
C LYS A 127 8.90 -17.20 -10.05
N ALA A 128 8.86 -17.40 -8.73
CA ALA A 128 9.94 -17.00 -7.84
C ALA A 128 10.77 -18.24 -7.43
N LYS A 129 12.09 -18.09 -7.45
CA LYS A 129 12.99 -19.19 -7.04
C LYS A 129 12.69 -19.57 -5.59
N ARG A 130 12.42 -20.86 -5.37
CA ARG A 130 12.22 -21.43 -4.05
C ARG A 130 13.48 -21.21 -3.20
N PRO A 131 13.35 -20.65 -1.98
CA PRO A 131 14.50 -20.50 -1.09
C PRO A 131 14.95 -21.85 -0.55
N GLU A 132 16.25 -22.05 -0.40
CA GLU A 132 16.81 -23.26 0.22
C GLU A 132 16.51 -23.30 1.73
N HIS A 133 16.39 -22.15 2.34
CA HIS A 133 16.20 -21.94 3.76
C HIS A 133 15.18 -20.85 4.02
N VAL A 134 14.49 -20.98 5.13
CA VAL A 134 13.63 -19.94 5.72
C VAL A 134 14.04 -19.73 7.18
N TYR A 135 13.43 -18.75 7.83
CA TYR A 135 13.72 -18.46 9.22
C TYR A 135 12.45 -18.57 10.06
N GLN A 136 12.62 -19.11 11.26
CA GLN A 136 11.55 -19.28 12.24
C GLN A 136 11.78 -18.40 13.47
N PRO A 137 10.69 -17.88 14.09
CA PRO A 137 10.78 -17.20 15.36
C PRO A 137 11.04 -18.22 16.48
N VAL A 138 11.97 -17.91 17.39
CA VAL A 138 12.25 -18.75 18.56
C VAL A 138 11.77 -18.06 19.83
N GLY A 139 12.22 -16.85 20.07
CA GLY A 139 12.00 -16.08 21.30
C GLY A 139 13.29 -15.93 22.10
N CYS A 140 13.48 -14.74 22.65
CA CYS A 140 14.56 -14.39 23.56
C CYS A 140 14.16 -13.17 24.40
N LEU A 141 14.97 -12.79 25.37
CA LEU A 141 14.70 -11.65 26.25
C LEU A 141 14.54 -10.34 25.45
N GLU A 142 15.36 -10.12 24.41
CA GLU A 142 15.33 -8.93 23.55
C GLU A 142 13.97 -8.73 22.85
N CYS A 143 13.35 -9.80 22.42
CA CYS A 143 12.03 -9.75 21.78
C CYS A 143 10.88 -10.10 22.73
N ARG A 144 11.13 -10.15 24.04
CA ARG A 144 10.16 -10.56 25.07
C ARG A 144 9.51 -11.91 24.75
N ASN A 145 10.33 -12.88 24.33
CA ASN A 145 9.95 -14.24 23.96
C ASN A 145 8.94 -14.35 22.79
N THR A 146 8.72 -13.28 22.02
CA THR A 146 7.79 -13.31 20.88
C THR A 146 8.41 -13.89 19.60
N GLY A 147 9.73 -13.87 19.47
CA GLY A 147 10.43 -14.20 18.23
C GLY A 147 10.38 -13.10 17.16
N TYR A 148 9.72 -11.96 17.44
CA TYR A 148 9.57 -10.84 16.52
C TYR A 148 9.98 -9.52 17.14
N MET A 149 10.54 -8.61 16.31
CA MET A 149 10.95 -7.27 16.74
C MET A 149 10.73 -6.28 15.58
N GLY A 150 9.83 -5.32 15.81
CA GLY A 150 9.47 -4.32 14.82
C GLY A 150 8.55 -4.84 13.71
N ARG A 151 8.36 -4.03 12.69
CA ARG A 151 7.49 -4.29 11.53
C ARG A 151 8.13 -3.81 10.24
N VAL A 152 7.79 -4.44 9.13
CA VAL A 152 8.23 -4.06 7.78
C VAL A 152 7.04 -3.98 6.84
N GLY A 153 7.08 -3.05 5.89
CA GLY A 153 6.03 -2.88 4.89
C GLY A 153 6.10 -3.92 3.77
N LEU A 154 4.97 -4.44 3.36
CA LEU A 154 4.76 -5.08 2.06
C LEU A 154 4.14 -4.06 1.14
N TYR A 155 4.57 -4.00 -0.10
CA TYR A 155 4.14 -2.97 -1.06
C TYR A 155 3.67 -3.59 -2.36
N GLU A 156 2.59 -3.03 -2.91
CA GLU A 156 2.10 -3.23 -4.26
C GLU A 156 1.97 -1.85 -4.90
N ILE A 157 2.61 -1.62 -6.04
CA ILE A 157 2.68 -0.29 -6.67
C ILE A 157 2.12 -0.39 -8.09
N LEU A 158 1.03 0.31 -8.33
CA LEU A 158 0.40 0.49 -9.64
C LEU A 158 0.78 1.86 -10.20
N LEU A 159 1.48 1.89 -11.32
CA LEU A 159 1.78 3.13 -12.04
C LEU A 159 0.67 3.42 -13.06
N MET A 160 0.30 4.68 -13.23
CA MET A 160 -0.70 5.11 -14.19
C MET A 160 -0.10 5.23 -15.60
N SER A 161 0.30 4.08 -16.17
CA SER A 161 0.77 3.99 -17.56
C SER A 161 -0.34 4.32 -18.57
N PRO A 162 0.00 4.62 -19.83
CA PRO A 162 -1.00 4.81 -20.89
C PRO A 162 -1.95 3.62 -21.03
N ALA A 163 -1.47 2.39 -20.86
CA ALA A 163 -2.31 1.19 -20.96
C ALA A 163 -3.26 1.05 -19.75
N ILE A 164 -2.81 1.39 -18.54
CA ILE A 164 -3.69 1.46 -17.35
C ILE A 164 -4.74 2.56 -17.55
N LYS A 165 -4.34 3.77 -17.99
CA LYS A 165 -5.25 4.89 -18.22
C LYS A 165 -6.35 4.54 -19.23
N ALA A 166 -6.04 3.76 -20.27
CA ALA A 166 -7.02 3.31 -21.27
C ALA A 166 -8.11 2.38 -20.66
N LEU A 167 -7.84 1.73 -19.54
CA LEU A 167 -8.79 0.88 -18.81
C LEU A 167 -9.65 1.66 -17.79
N VAL A 168 -9.29 2.92 -17.49
CA VAL A 168 -10.01 3.75 -16.51
C VAL A 168 -11.14 4.49 -17.21
N HIS A 169 -12.34 3.94 -17.11
CA HIS A 169 -13.61 4.48 -17.65
C HIS A 169 -14.75 4.20 -16.67
N ALA A 170 -15.95 4.73 -16.91
CA ALA A 170 -17.06 4.67 -15.96
C ALA A 170 -17.47 3.24 -15.53
N SER A 171 -17.24 2.25 -16.38
CA SER A 171 -17.47 0.82 -16.09
C SER A 171 -16.16 0.03 -15.98
N ALA A 172 -15.13 0.63 -15.40
CA ALA A 172 -13.81 0.02 -15.29
C ALA A 172 -13.85 -1.28 -14.47
N ASP A 173 -13.26 -2.33 -15.03
CA ASP A 173 -13.12 -3.62 -14.35
C ASP A 173 -11.78 -3.67 -13.60
N VAL A 174 -11.85 -3.75 -12.26
CA VAL A 174 -10.68 -3.85 -11.39
C VAL A 174 -9.78 -5.05 -11.74
N ALA A 175 -10.36 -6.16 -12.20
CA ALA A 175 -9.58 -7.35 -12.57
C ALA A 175 -8.70 -7.06 -13.79
N ARG A 176 -9.23 -6.35 -14.80
CA ARG A 176 -8.47 -5.93 -15.99
C ARG A 176 -7.36 -4.94 -15.66
N ILE A 177 -7.63 -3.96 -14.78
CA ILE A 177 -6.62 -3.01 -14.30
C ILE A 177 -5.49 -3.76 -13.59
N ARG A 178 -5.84 -4.69 -12.70
CA ARG A 178 -4.87 -5.52 -11.96
C ARG A 178 -4.04 -6.39 -12.90
N GLU A 179 -4.68 -7.07 -13.84
CA GLU A 179 -3.99 -7.91 -14.83
C GLU A 179 -3.00 -7.10 -15.68
N GLN A 180 -3.42 -5.91 -16.14
CA GLN A 180 -2.53 -5.00 -16.87
C GLN A 180 -1.36 -4.53 -16.01
N GLY A 181 -1.62 -4.16 -14.75
CA GLY A 181 -0.56 -3.81 -13.81
C GLY A 181 0.46 -4.94 -13.64
N TYR A 182 0.00 -6.19 -13.56
CA TYR A 182 0.88 -7.36 -13.48
C TYR A 182 1.73 -7.54 -14.74
N LYS A 183 1.15 -7.35 -15.93
CA LYS A 183 1.90 -7.38 -17.20
C LYS A 183 2.99 -6.31 -17.25
N GLU A 184 2.78 -5.18 -16.60
CA GLU A 184 3.74 -4.07 -16.49
C GLU A 184 4.71 -4.19 -15.31
N GLY A 185 4.67 -5.30 -14.56
CA GLY A 185 5.62 -5.60 -13.50
C GLY A 185 5.16 -5.23 -12.08
N MET A 186 3.90 -4.81 -11.89
CA MET A 186 3.32 -4.69 -10.56
C MET A 186 3.39 -6.04 -9.83
N LYS A 187 3.92 -6.05 -8.63
CA LYS A 187 3.97 -7.25 -7.79
C LYS A 187 2.93 -7.13 -6.69
N PRO A 188 2.03 -8.11 -6.53
CA PRO A 188 1.06 -8.08 -5.43
C PRO A 188 1.74 -8.15 -4.07
N LEU A 189 1.04 -7.69 -3.04
CA LEU A 189 1.51 -7.69 -1.65
C LEU A 189 2.08 -9.05 -1.22
N ARG A 190 1.45 -10.15 -1.66
CA ARG A 190 1.91 -11.51 -1.35
C ARG A 190 3.30 -11.80 -1.90
N ILE A 191 3.59 -11.39 -3.13
CA ILE A 191 4.93 -11.58 -3.74
C ILE A 191 5.96 -10.67 -3.05
N SER A 192 5.60 -9.44 -2.70
CA SER A 192 6.44 -8.59 -1.84
C SER A 192 6.76 -9.29 -0.52
N GLY A 193 5.78 -9.98 0.07
CA GLY A 193 5.94 -10.82 1.26
C GLY A 193 6.86 -12.02 1.03
N ALA A 194 6.65 -12.78 -0.04
CA ALA A 194 7.46 -13.94 -0.40
C ALA A 194 8.95 -13.59 -0.50
N MET A 195 9.26 -12.46 -1.13
CA MET A 195 10.64 -11.96 -1.21
C MET A 195 11.24 -11.72 0.19
N LYS A 196 10.46 -11.13 1.11
CA LYS A 196 10.90 -10.87 2.49
C LYS A 196 11.06 -12.16 3.31
N VAL A 197 10.21 -13.17 3.07
CA VAL A 197 10.37 -14.50 3.66
C VAL A 197 11.65 -15.15 3.19
N ALA A 198 11.93 -15.14 1.88
CA ALA A 198 13.16 -15.67 1.31
C ALA A 198 14.43 -14.99 1.86
N MET A 199 14.34 -13.69 2.16
CA MET A 199 15.40 -12.90 2.79
C MET A 199 15.53 -13.12 4.32
N GLY A 200 14.63 -13.89 4.94
CA GLY A 200 14.62 -14.12 6.38
C GLY A 200 14.25 -12.87 7.21
N VAL A 201 13.42 -12.00 6.65
CA VAL A 201 12.93 -10.79 7.30
C VAL A 201 11.65 -11.05 8.09
N THR A 202 10.76 -11.90 7.55
CA THR A 202 9.48 -12.27 8.16
C THR A 202 9.15 -13.73 7.90
N THR A 203 7.98 -14.20 8.32
CA THR A 203 7.52 -15.58 8.10
C THR A 203 6.33 -15.64 7.14
N PHE A 204 6.03 -16.84 6.63
CA PHE A 204 4.86 -17.10 5.79
C PHE A 204 3.57 -16.72 6.50
N GLU A 205 3.44 -17.12 7.77
CA GLU A 205 2.24 -16.90 8.56
C GLU A 205 1.93 -15.41 8.70
N GLU A 206 2.96 -14.58 8.85
CA GLU A 206 2.78 -13.12 8.91
C GLU A 206 2.31 -12.55 7.57
N VAL A 207 2.83 -13.06 6.45
CA VAL A 207 2.40 -12.61 5.12
C VAL A 207 0.96 -13.05 4.84
N LEU A 208 0.61 -14.31 5.13
CA LEU A 208 -0.73 -14.85 4.90
C LEU A 208 -1.82 -14.13 5.70
N LYS A 209 -1.50 -13.62 6.90
CA LYS A 209 -2.44 -12.82 7.70
C LYS A 209 -2.91 -11.54 7.01
N VAL A 210 -2.08 -10.95 6.16
CA VAL A 210 -2.34 -9.62 5.56
C VAL A 210 -2.48 -9.66 4.05
N ALA A 211 -2.03 -10.73 3.41
CA ALA A 211 -2.07 -10.94 1.97
C ALA A 211 -2.32 -12.44 1.63
N PRO A 212 -3.51 -12.97 1.96
CA PRO A 212 -3.83 -14.37 1.67
C PRO A 212 -3.89 -14.63 0.16
N PRO A 213 -3.82 -15.91 -0.27
CA PRO A 213 -4.05 -16.29 -1.65
C PRO A 213 -5.44 -15.88 -2.15
N PRO A 214 -5.62 -15.63 -3.46
CA PRO A 214 -6.93 -15.37 -4.03
C PRO A 214 -7.89 -16.51 -3.71
N GLY A 215 -9.10 -16.18 -3.23
CA GLY A 215 -10.15 -17.16 -2.88
C GLY A 215 -10.12 -17.65 -1.43
N GLN A 216 -9.21 -17.17 -0.58
CA GLN A 216 -9.16 -17.47 0.86
C GLN A 216 -9.40 -16.22 1.75
N SER A 217 -9.91 -15.14 1.18
CA SER A 217 -10.24 -13.88 1.88
C SER A 217 -11.71 -13.83 2.28
#